data_eef8dbe03214490e59ae9ba771d069b6
#
_entry.id   eef8dbe03214490e59ae9ba771d069b6
#
_cell.length_a   1.000
_cell.length_b   1.000
_cell.length_c   1.000
_cell.angle_alpha   90.00
_cell.angle_beta   90.00
_cell.angle_gamma   90.00
#
_symmetry.space_group_name_H-M   'P 1'
#
loop_
_entity.id
_entity.type
_entity.pdbx_description
1 polymer ?
#
loop_
_entity_poly.entity_id
_entity_poly.type
_entity_poly.pdbx_seq_one_letter_code
_entity_poly.pdbx_strand_id
1 'polypeptide(L)'
;MRCRFILISGLALAVVTCGGDDEPVEERQPQEQVQRAPPPAAPATPEPEPEPEPEPLSGRFFTVQVGAFLNADSAHGLRDRLADQGLPVWATDQDVEGRLFHRVRVGAVSTGSEVRRLGEILAESYGVPIWLALVISLESVPAGAVEATREVITGAN
;
A
#
# COMPACT_ATOMS: atom_id res chain seq x y z
N MET A 1 -24.87 26.06 26.58
CA MET A 1 -25.45 25.60 27.86
C MET A 1 -24.98 24.20 28.16
N ARG A 2 -24.31 24.07 29.33
CA ARG A 2 -23.98 22.89 30.14
C ARG A 2 -22.93 21.91 29.62
N CYS A 3 -21.68 22.23 30.03
CA CYS A 3 -20.61 21.29 30.32
C CYS A 3 -21.06 20.20 31.31
N ARG A 4 -20.63 18.95 31.07
CA ARG A 4 -20.53 17.95 32.14
C ARG A 4 -19.14 17.32 32.08
N PHE A 5 -18.26 17.86 32.91
CA PHE A 5 -17.05 17.21 33.39
C PHE A 5 -17.43 15.98 34.22
N ILE A 6 -16.84 14.85 33.95
CA ILE A 6 -16.77 13.74 34.88
C ILE A 6 -15.30 13.48 35.16
N LEU A 7 -14.91 13.95 36.37
CA LEU A 7 -13.69 13.56 37.07
C LEU A 7 -13.92 12.16 37.68
N ILE A 8 -13.09 11.20 37.38
CA ILE A 8 -12.98 9.97 38.19
C ILE A 8 -11.53 9.90 38.69
N SER A 9 -11.44 10.15 40.00
CA SER A 9 -10.26 10.04 40.82
C SER A 9 -10.19 8.64 41.44
N GLY A 10 -9.01 8.13 41.71
CA GLY A 10 -8.72 7.01 42.60
C GLY A 10 -7.99 5.85 41.87
N LEU A 11 -6.96 5.25 42.36
CA LEU A 11 -6.40 5.04 43.69
C LEU A 11 -5.10 4.27 43.48
N ALA A 12 -4.03 4.75 44.05
CA ALA A 12 -2.71 4.10 44.12
C ALA A 12 -2.78 2.83 44.98
N LEU A 13 -2.13 1.76 44.56
CA LEU A 13 -1.71 0.70 45.47
C LEU A 13 -0.25 0.31 45.15
N ALA A 14 0.66 0.77 45.96
CA ALA A 14 2.05 0.32 46.03
C ALA A 14 2.11 -0.98 46.82
N VAL A 15 2.69 -2.01 46.24
CA VAL A 15 3.16 -3.18 47.03
C VAL A 15 4.66 -3.28 46.85
N VAL A 16 5.36 -2.92 47.92
CA VAL A 16 6.79 -3.19 48.14
C VAL A 16 6.88 -4.59 48.78
N THR A 17 7.54 -5.52 48.09
CA THR A 17 8.04 -6.74 48.74
C THR A 17 9.56 -6.76 48.59
N CYS A 18 10.24 -6.48 49.68
CA CYS A 18 11.61 -6.90 49.93
C CYS A 18 11.62 -8.40 50.16
N GLY A 19 12.43 -9.13 49.43
CA GLY A 19 12.83 -10.49 49.70
C GLY A 19 14.28 -10.62 49.25
N GLY A 20 15.20 -10.55 50.20
CA GLY A 20 16.57 -10.93 49.99
C GLY A 20 16.70 -12.43 50.04
N ASP A 21 17.43 -12.99 49.12
CA ASP A 21 18.00 -14.33 49.23
C ASP A 21 19.46 -14.26 48.77
N ASP A 22 20.32 -14.53 49.76
CA ASP A 22 21.73 -14.81 49.57
C ASP A 22 21.89 -16.13 48.79
N GLU A 23 22.44 -16.06 47.60
CA GLU A 23 22.94 -17.24 46.90
C GLU A 23 24.45 -17.25 46.83
N PRO A 24 25.08 -18.40 47.10
CA PRO A 24 26.54 -18.50 47.26
C PRO A 24 27.25 -18.31 45.92
N VAL A 25 28.36 -17.60 46.06
CA VAL A 25 29.34 -17.37 44.97
C VAL A 25 29.87 -18.71 44.49
N GLU A 26 29.38 -19.19 43.35
CA GLU A 26 29.94 -20.32 42.64
C GLU A 26 31.17 -19.87 41.88
N GLU A 27 32.29 -20.48 42.30
CA GLU A 27 33.66 -20.34 41.79
C GLU A 27 33.70 -20.53 40.26
N ARG A 28 33.89 -19.44 39.52
CA ARG A 28 34.07 -19.47 38.07
C ARG A 28 35.42 -20.15 37.72
N GLN A 29 35.35 -21.36 37.28
CA GLN A 29 36.44 -22.01 36.58
C GLN A 29 36.79 -21.22 35.30
N PRO A 30 38.05 -21.04 34.96
CA PRO A 30 38.46 -20.43 33.71
C PRO A 30 37.97 -21.31 32.53
N GLN A 31 36.95 -20.90 31.83
CA GLN A 31 36.60 -21.55 30.59
C GLN A 31 37.68 -21.21 29.56
N GLU A 32 38.45 -22.21 29.25
CA GLU A 32 39.34 -22.27 28.12
C GLU A 32 38.59 -21.88 26.86
N GLN A 33 38.90 -20.69 26.33
CA GLN A 33 38.37 -20.20 25.04
C GLN A 33 38.86 -21.14 23.95
N VAL A 34 38.07 -22.16 23.66
CA VAL A 34 38.21 -22.89 22.40
C VAL A 34 37.90 -21.91 21.29
N GLN A 35 38.98 -21.42 20.69
CA GLN A 35 38.99 -20.56 19.51
C GLN A 35 38.31 -21.33 18.35
N ARG A 36 36.97 -21.21 18.30
CA ARG A 36 36.17 -21.78 17.25
C ARG A 36 36.54 -21.07 15.94
N ALA A 37 37.21 -21.79 15.06
CA ALA A 37 37.46 -21.31 13.71
C ALA A 37 36.15 -20.80 13.08
N PRO A 38 36.17 -19.69 12.33
CA PRO A 38 34.98 -19.20 11.65
C PRO A 38 34.44 -20.31 10.72
N PRO A 39 33.11 -20.52 10.71
CA PRO A 39 32.53 -21.50 9.79
C PRO A 39 32.87 -21.10 8.35
N PRO A 40 33.14 -22.09 7.46
CA PRO A 40 33.38 -21.80 6.06
C PRO A 40 32.21 -20.99 5.52
N ALA A 41 32.48 -19.89 4.80
CA ALA A 41 31.52 -19.05 4.16
C ALA A 41 30.57 -19.94 3.33
N ALA A 42 29.26 -19.87 3.67
CA ALA A 42 28.23 -20.51 2.85
C ALA A 42 28.35 -19.99 1.42
N PRO A 43 28.23 -20.88 0.39
CA PRO A 43 28.20 -20.40 -0.98
C PRO A 43 27.14 -19.32 -1.12
N ALA A 44 27.55 -18.16 -1.66
CA ALA A 44 26.59 -17.07 -1.94
C ALA A 44 25.46 -17.63 -2.82
N THR A 45 24.26 -17.63 -2.31
CA THR A 45 23.07 -17.91 -3.10
C THR A 45 23.06 -16.88 -4.23
N PRO A 46 23.04 -17.29 -5.51
CA PRO A 46 22.95 -16.33 -6.60
C PRO A 46 21.72 -15.45 -6.40
N GLU A 47 21.94 -14.15 -6.45
CA GLU A 47 20.88 -13.15 -6.44
C GLU A 47 19.90 -13.50 -7.57
N PRO A 48 18.59 -13.63 -7.30
CA PRO A 48 17.63 -13.99 -8.34
C PRO A 48 17.74 -12.98 -9.48
N GLU A 49 18.00 -13.47 -10.66
CA GLU A 49 18.00 -12.70 -11.89
C GLU A 49 16.66 -11.99 -11.99
N PRO A 50 16.61 -10.66 -12.28
CA PRO A 50 15.34 -9.93 -12.36
C PRO A 50 14.44 -10.63 -13.38
N GLU A 51 13.24 -11.02 -12.94
CA GLU A 51 12.24 -11.61 -13.83
C GLU A 51 11.99 -10.63 -14.99
N PRO A 52 11.98 -11.11 -16.25
CA PRO A 52 11.73 -10.25 -17.41
C PRO A 52 10.39 -9.53 -17.23
N GLU A 53 10.39 -8.20 -17.42
CA GLU A 53 9.17 -7.41 -17.37
C GLU A 53 8.16 -7.97 -18.37
N PRO A 54 6.88 -8.19 -17.97
CA PRO A 54 5.87 -8.71 -18.86
C PRO A 54 5.70 -7.80 -20.08
N GLU A 55 5.69 -8.39 -21.25
CA GLU A 55 5.51 -7.67 -22.52
C GLU A 55 4.19 -6.87 -22.52
N PRO A 56 4.13 -5.71 -23.21
CA PRO A 56 2.92 -4.90 -23.32
C PRO A 56 1.75 -5.72 -23.85
N LEU A 57 0.64 -5.70 -23.15
CA LEU A 57 -0.56 -6.44 -23.55
C LEU A 57 -1.20 -5.75 -24.76
N SER A 58 -1.06 -6.32 -25.96
CA SER A 58 -1.68 -5.78 -27.18
C SER A 58 -3.20 -5.64 -27.02
N GLY A 59 -3.71 -4.38 -27.12
CA GLY A 59 -5.14 -4.05 -26.97
C GLY A 59 -5.70 -4.17 -25.56
N ARG A 60 -4.84 -4.37 -24.55
CA ARG A 60 -5.22 -4.39 -23.13
C ARG A 60 -4.40 -3.37 -22.38
N PHE A 61 -5.01 -2.77 -21.38
CA PHE A 61 -4.39 -1.72 -20.56
C PHE A 61 -4.52 -2.06 -19.09
N PHE A 62 -3.58 -1.56 -18.30
CA PHE A 62 -3.69 -1.55 -16.84
C PHE A 62 -4.30 -0.22 -16.40
N THR A 63 -5.14 -0.27 -15.37
CA THR A 63 -5.72 0.89 -14.69
C THR A 63 -5.68 0.68 -13.18
N VAL A 64 -5.68 1.76 -12.40
CA VAL A 64 -5.76 1.69 -10.94
C VAL A 64 -7.19 1.94 -10.51
N GLN A 65 -7.80 1.00 -9.78
CA GLN A 65 -9.08 1.21 -9.12
C GLN A 65 -8.85 1.86 -7.76
N VAL A 66 -9.44 3.02 -7.55
CA VAL A 66 -9.30 3.83 -6.32
C VAL A 66 -10.56 3.84 -5.45
N GLY A 67 -11.65 3.26 -5.94
CA GLY A 67 -12.88 3.10 -5.17
C GLY A 67 -13.92 2.25 -5.87
N ALA A 68 -14.84 1.70 -5.07
CA ALA A 68 -16.05 1.04 -5.54
C ALA A 68 -17.19 1.39 -4.58
N PHE A 69 -18.27 1.94 -5.09
CA PHE A 69 -19.37 2.49 -4.32
C PHE A 69 -20.70 1.90 -4.75
N LEU A 70 -21.62 1.73 -3.82
CA LEU A 70 -23.01 1.40 -4.13
C LEU A 70 -23.85 2.65 -4.44
N ASN A 71 -23.35 3.83 -4.07
CA ASN A 71 -24.00 5.11 -4.33
C ASN A 71 -23.25 5.84 -5.44
N ALA A 72 -23.96 6.21 -6.50
CA ALA A 72 -23.41 6.91 -7.65
C ALA A 72 -22.81 8.29 -7.30
N ASP A 73 -23.47 9.05 -6.40
CA ASP A 73 -23.00 10.38 -6.01
C ASP A 73 -21.66 10.32 -5.31
N SER A 74 -21.42 9.26 -4.50
CA SER A 74 -20.13 9.04 -3.84
C SER A 74 -19.01 8.75 -4.84
N ALA A 75 -19.30 7.94 -5.87
CA ALA A 75 -18.36 7.65 -6.94
C ALA A 75 -18.05 8.91 -7.77
N HIS A 76 -19.09 9.66 -8.16
CA HIS A 76 -18.94 10.90 -8.91
C HIS A 76 -18.18 11.96 -8.10
N GLY A 77 -18.47 12.11 -6.81
CA GLY A 77 -17.74 13.04 -5.95
C GLY A 77 -16.25 12.69 -5.79
N LEU A 78 -15.89 11.39 -5.78
CA LEU A 78 -14.48 11.00 -5.81
C LEU A 78 -13.85 11.28 -7.18
N ARG A 79 -14.54 10.88 -8.26
CA ARG A 79 -14.09 11.16 -9.64
C ARG A 79 -13.81 12.63 -9.86
N ASP A 80 -14.74 13.48 -9.51
CA ASP A 80 -14.67 14.93 -9.77
C ASP A 80 -13.51 15.57 -8.98
N ARG A 81 -13.32 15.18 -7.72
CA ARG A 81 -12.17 15.65 -6.92
C ARG A 81 -10.82 15.26 -7.52
N LEU A 82 -10.72 14.07 -8.09
CA LEU A 82 -9.47 13.61 -8.71
C LEU A 82 -9.28 14.25 -10.10
N ALA A 83 -10.37 14.49 -10.84
CA ALA A 83 -10.34 15.21 -12.11
C ALA A 83 -9.91 16.67 -11.91
N ASP A 84 -10.37 17.35 -10.87
CA ASP A 84 -9.98 18.71 -10.50
C ASP A 84 -8.47 18.82 -10.16
N GLN A 85 -7.85 17.70 -9.78
CA GLN A 85 -6.41 17.59 -9.55
C GLN A 85 -5.61 17.26 -10.82
N GLY A 86 -6.27 17.20 -11.98
CA GLY A 86 -5.65 16.93 -13.27
C GLY A 86 -5.43 15.46 -13.57
N LEU A 87 -6.02 14.54 -12.79
CA LEU A 87 -5.87 13.10 -13.01
C LEU A 87 -6.84 12.59 -14.08
N PRO A 88 -6.41 11.69 -14.97
CA PRO A 88 -7.27 11.00 -15.92
C PRO A 88 -8.12 9.94 -15.20
N VAL A 89 -9.29 10.34 -14.74
CA VAL A 89 -10.18 9.51 -13.91
C VAL A 89 -11.54 9.34 -14.57
N TRP A 90 -12.15 8.17 -14.41
CA TRP A 90 -13.51 7.88 -14.85
C TRP A 90 -14.21 6.90 -13.93
N ALA A 91 -15.53 6.86 -14.02
CA ALA A 91 -16.37 5.88 -13.32
C ALA A 91 -16.93 4.86 -14.31
N THR A 92 -17.08 3.62 -13.87
CA THR A 92 -17.74 2.55 -14.62
C THR A 92 -18.69 1.80 -13.71
N ASP A 93 -19.81 1.39 -14.26
CA ASP A 93 -20.81 0.60 -13.56
C ASP A 93 -20.55 -0.89 -13.77
N GLN A 94 -20.68 -1.67 -12.71
CA GLN A 94 -20.58 -3.12 -12.77
C GLN A 94 -21.58 -3.77 -11.84
N ASP A 95 -22.42 -4.63 -12.40
CA ASP A 95 -23.26 -5.51 -11.59
C ASP A 95 -22.44 -6.67 -11.03
N VAL A 96 -22.57 -6.89 -9.73
CA VAL A 96 -21.96 -8.02 -9.02
C VAL A 96 -23.06 -8.65 -8.17
N GLU A 97 -23.54 -9.80 -8.55
CA GLU A 97 -24.57 -10.54 -7.82
C GLU A 97 -25.86 -9.73 -7.60
N GLY A 98 -26.29 -9.00 -8.61
CA GLY A 98 -27.51 -8.16 -8.55
C GLY A 98 -27.31 -6.84 -7.81
N ARG A 99 -26.10 -6.46 -7.50
CA ARG A 99 -25.74 -5.18 -6.86
C ARG A 99 -24.92 -4.35 -7.83
N LEU A 100 -25.39 -3.16 -8.15
CA LEU A 100 -24.67 -2.22 -9.02
C LEU A 100 -23.58 -1.49 -8.23
N PHE A 101 -22.34 -1.67 -8.66
CA PHE A 101 -21.18 -0.96 -8.12
C PHE A 101 -20.69 0.09 -9.10
N HIS A 102 -20.53 1.32 -8.62
CA HIS A 102 -19.88 2.42 -9.33
C HIS A 102 -18.41 2.42 -8.98
N ARG A 103 -17.55 2.03 -9.92
CA ARG A 103 -16.10 1.88 -9.72
C ARG A 103 -15.37 3.07 -10.29
N VAL A 104 -14.52 3.70 -9.47
CA VAL A 104 -13.67 4.83 -9.89
C VAL A 104 -12.29 4.31 -10.23
N ARG A 105 -11.85 4.63 -11.44
CA ARG A 105 -10.58 4.21 -12.02
C ARG A 105 -9.75 5.40 -12.43
N VAL A 106 -8.42 5.29 -12.28
CA VAL A 106 -7.46 6.33 -12.63
C VAL A 106 -6.41 5.76 -13.56
N GLY A 107 -6.18 6.46 -14.64
CA GLY A 107 -5.12 6.19 -15.59
C GLY A 107 -5.29 4.91 -16.40
N ALA A 108 -4.66 4.91 -17.56
CA ALA A 108 -4.55 3.74 -18.43
C ALA A 108 -3.13 3.66 -18.99
N VAL A 109 -2.46 2.53 -18.76
CA VAL A 109 -1.07 2.29 -19.17
C VAL A 109 -0.92 0.90 -19.78
N SER A 110 0.12 0.71 -20.58
CA SER A 110 0.32 -0.54 -21.34
C SER A 110 1.15 -1.59 -20.60
N THR A 111 1.89 -1.19 -19.57
CA THR A 111 2.85 -2.09 -18.89
C THR A 111 2.61 -2.17 -17.39
N GLY A 112 3.06 -3.27 -16.78
CA GLY A 112 2.99 -3.46 -15.33
C GLY A 112 3.89 -2.50 -14.55
N SER A 113 5.03 -2.08 -15.11
CA SER A 113 5.92 -1.08 -14.50
C SER A 113 5.26 0.29 -14.44
N GLU A 114 4.60 0.72 -15.52
CA GLU A 114 3.88 2.00 -15.56
C GLU A 114 2.71 2.04 -14.57
N VAL A 115 1.93 0.96 -14.43
CA VAL A 115 0.81 0.96 -13.45
C VAL A 115 1.32 0.99 -12.02
N ARG A 116 2.46 0.36 -11.74
CA ARG A 116 3.10 0.43 -10.42
C ARG A 116 3.54 1.87 -10.14
N ARG A 117 4.22 2.49 -11.10
CA ARG A 117 4.65 3.89 -10.99
C ARG A 117 3.46 4.84 -10.81
N LEU A 118 2.39 4.67 -11.57
CA LEU A 118 1.15 5.42 -11.39
C LEU A 118 0.60 5.25 -9.97
N GLY A 119 0.60 4.04 -9.48
CA GLY A 119 0.17 3.74 -8.12
C GLY A 119 0.98 4.48 -7.06
N GLU A 120 2.30 4.48 -7.16
CA GLU A 120 3.19 5.23 -6.26
C GLU A 120 2.87 6.72 -6.27
N ILE A 121 2.72 7.32 -7.46
CA ILE A 121 2.34 8.73 -7.61
C ILE A 121 0.99 9.03 -6.94
N LEU A 122 -0.02 8.19 -7.16
CA LEU A 122 -1.35 8.37 -6.55
C LEU A 122 -1.29 8.32 -5.03
N ALA A 123 -0.51 7.42 -4.46
CA ALA A 123 -0.35 7.29 -3.02
C ALA A 123 0.43 8.47 -2.43
N GLU A 124 1.57 8.84 -3.02
CA GLU A 124 2.51 9.81 -2.46
C GLU A 124 2.08 11.26 -2.72
N SER A 125 1.66 11.57 -3.95
CA SER A 125 1.37 12.95 -4.36
C SER A 125 -0.09 13.35 -4.15
N TYR A 126 -1.01 12.38 -4.22
CA TYR A 126 -2.45 12.65 -4.14
C TYR A 126 -3.11 12.04 -2.89
N GLY A 127 -2.37 11.24 -2.11
CA GLY A 127 -2.90 10.60 -0.90
C GLY A 127 -4.07 9.63 -1.18
N VAL A 128 -4.13 9.07 -2.39
CA VAL A 128 -5.22 8.18 -2.82
C VAL A 128 -4.85 6.74 -2.50
N PRO A 129 -5.63 6.03 -1.69
CA PRO A 129 -5.38 4.63 -1.44
C PRO A 129 -5.58 3.80 -2.72
N ILE A 130 -4.59 2.99 -3.04
CA ILE A 130 -4.68 2.07 -4.19
C ILE A 130 -5.38 0.81 -3.73
N TRP A 131 -6.44 0.43 -4.42
CA TRP A 131 -7.16 -0.79 -4.12
C TRP A 131 -6.69 -1.96 -4.98
N LEU A 132 -6.57 -1.74 -6.27
CA LEU A 132 -6.21 -2.80 -7.20
C LEU A 132 -5.76 -2.23 -8.55
N ALA A 133 -4.69 -2.79 -9.11
CA ALA A 133 -4.37 -2.63 -10.52
C ALA A 133 -5.18 -3.66 -11.33
N LEU A 134 -5.92 -3.22 -12.33
CA LEU A 134 -6.79 -4.04 -13.16
C LEU A 134 -6.34 -4.02 -14.61
N VAL A 135 -6.51 -5.14 -15.29
CA VAL A 135 -6.39 -5.20 -16.75
C VAL A 135 -7.76 -4.92 -17.37
N ILE A 136 -7.81 -3.97 -18.29
CA ILE A 136 -9.03 -3.57 -19.00
C ILE A 136 -8.81 -3.62 -20.52
N SER A 137 -9.89 -3.73 -21.28
CA SER A 137 -9.83 -3.61 -22.74
C SER A 137 -9.74 -2.14 -23.16
N LEU A 138 -9.18 -1.88 -24.35
CA LEU A 138 -9.11 -0.52 -24.92
C LEU A 138 -10.47 0.17 -25.00
N GLU A 139 -11.53 -0.59 -25.30
CA GLU A 139 -12.91 -0.08 -25.40
C GLU A 139 -13.43 0.52 -24.08
N SER A 140 -12.86 0.10 -22.96
CA SER A 140 -13.21 0.60 -21.62
C SER A 140 -12.38 1.80 -21.21
N VAL A 141 -11.42 2.24 -22.03
CA VAL A 141 -10.53 3.38 -21.77
C VAL A 141 -11.10 4.62 -22.44
N PRO A 142 -11.38 5.71 -21.69
CA PRO A 142 -11.81 6.96 -22.30
C PRO A 142 -10.75 7.50 -23.26
N ALA A 143 -11.22 8.18 -24.33
CA ALA A 143 -10.32 8.83 -25.29
C ALA A 143 -9.38 9.82 -24.57
N GLY A 144 -8.10 9.76 -24.91
CA GLY A 144 -7.06 10.64 -24.32
C GLY A 144 -6.55 10.22 -22.93
N ALA A 145 -7.17 9.20 -22.28
CA ALA A 145 -6.76 8.79 -20.93
C ALA A 145 -5.33 8.22 -20.88
N VAL A 146 -4.89 7.55 -21.94
CA VAL A 146 -3.51 6.99 -22.03
C VAL A 146 -2.49 8.11 -22.09
N GLU A 147 -2.70 9.12 -22.94
CA GLU A 147 -1.82 10.27 -23.09
C GLU A 147 -1.76 11.10 -21.80
N ALA A 148 -2.93 11.40 -21.23
CA ALA A 148 -3.00 12.12 -19.95
C ALA A 148 -2.32 11.35 -18.81
N THR A 149 -2.43 10.01 -18.79
CA THR A 149 -1.72 9.20 -17.80
C THR A 149 -0.21 9.29 -17.96
N ARG A 150 0.27 9.29 -19.20
CA ARG A 150 1.70 9.43 -19.47
C ARG A 150 2.23 10.78 -18.99
N GLU A 151 1.47 11.85 -19.16
CA GLU A 151 1.83 13.18 -18.65
C GLU A 151 1.93 13.17 -17.12
N VAL A 152 1.00 12.53 -16.43
CA VAL A 152 1.05 12.39 -14.95
C VAL A 152 2.31 11.63 -14.52
N ILE A 153 2.64 10.51 -15.18
CA ILE A 153 3.82 9.70 -14.85
C ILE A 153 5.13 10.44 -15.11
N THR A 154 5.20 11.20 -16.19
CA THR A 154 6.42 11.93 -16.57
C THR A 154 6.56 13.27 -15.84
N GLY A 155 5.47 13.93 -15.51
CA GLY A 155 5.46 15.23 -14.82
C GLY A 155 5.71 15.13 -13.31
N ALA A 156 5.58 13.94 -12.74
CA ALA A 156 5.85 13.67 -11.33
C ALA A 156 7.33 13.35 -10.98
N ASN A 157 8.24 13.66 -11.92
CA ASN A 157 9.69 13.38 -11.79
C ASN A 157 10.43 14.60 -11.24
#